data_846e055295c05a085bd42157d7680619
#
_entry.id   846e055295c05a085bd42157d7680619
#
_cell.length_a   1.000
_cell.length_b   1.000
_cell.length_c   1.000
_cell.angle_alpha   90.00
_cell.angle_beta   90.00
_cell.angle_gamma   90.00
#
_symmetry.space_group_name_H-M   'P 1'
#
loop_
_entity.id
_entity.type
_entity.pdbx_description
1 polymer ?
#
loop_
_entity_poly.entity_id
_entity_poly.type
_entity_poly.pdbx_seq_one_letter_code
_entity_poly.pdbx_strand_id
1 'polypeptide(L)'
;MTKTGIFKLVGLIALVLLAVVAYRLLGTAVEPKIKHRIGQIGLTSNEIAANGPLPGDVSQYATELACAQNLQAPGYYPSINGAEIADAQRSGMFPCATFTGSFDGPNKVFAWRSAVEYDTASYINNRRPGELFISGGQAPPPKGTIPAGPFIAKADATTGREIWRTYLDNGNVSGAWIANTNLNILPNGRIVTAWQNKVALLDGDTGLILRQATLPTGPTPAVDASFKHLTIAPDGTLLLKDQTRPSGCKLQGTMAIIQCNEPGMKQGNSNLVAVNPDTLEVLDSIALPEPATVPHIITMFEGRIAIYLGVNSGALRYFWDPQAKKLSQDTSWVVKPMKEGQTTSDAPSILGDWIVLQTNGIGSETVASSIVAVNQKDSKRMQVIFPFGELKK
;
A
#
# COMPACT_ATOMS: atom_id res chain seq x y z
N MET A 1 -24.21 59.62 10.12
CA MET A 1 -24.27 58.45 10.96
C MET A 1 -24.80 58.85 12.33
N THR A 2 -25.84 58.20 12.80
CA THR A 2 -26.42 58.51 14.11
C THR A 2 -25.51 57.98 15.24
N LYS A 3 -25.46 58.68 16.40
CA LYS A 3 -24.66 58.26 17.55
C LYS A 3 -24.85 56.77 17.92
N THR A 4 -26.05 56.27 17.73
CA THR A 4 -26.39 54.83 17.93
C THR A 4 -25.69 53.87 16.93
N GLY A 5 -25.40 54.31 15.71
CA GLY A 5 -24.68 53.52 14.72
C GLY A 5 -23.20 53.40 15.02
N ILE A 6 -22.60 54.43 15.60
CA ILE A 6 -21.17 54.41 15.96
C ILE A 6 -20.95 53.50 17.17
N PHE A 7 -21.83 53.47 18.18
CA PHE A 7 -21.71 52.54 19.31
C PHE A 7 -21.86 51.10 18.92
N LYS A 8 -22.74 50.77 17.96
CA LYS A 8 -22.87 49.38 17.42
C LYS A 8 -21.63 48.94 16.66
N LEU A 9 -21.03 49.84 15.86
CA LEU A 9 -19.83 49.54 15.10
C LEU A 9 -18.61 49.31 16.01
N VAL A 10 -18.45 50.19 17.06
CA VAL A 10 -17.37 50.05 18.04
C VAL A 10 -17.53 48.76 18.85
N GLY A 11 -18.74 48.39 19.23
CA GLY A 11 -19.02 47.12 19.94
C GLY A 11 -18.70 45.90 19.09
N LEU A 12 -19.01 45.93 17.79
CA LEU A 12 -18.70 44.81 16.86
C LEU A 12 -17.18 44.65 16.67
N ILE A 13 -16.46 45.77 16.50
CA ILE A 13 -14.99 45.75 16.36
C ILE A 13 -14.33 45.21 17.63
N ALA A 14 -14.81 45.60 18.83
CA ALA A 14 -14.30 45.12 20.11
C ALA A 14 -14.53 43.59 20.27
N LEU A 15 -15.68 43.08 19.83
CA LEU A 15 -15.99 41.65 19.85
C LEU A 15 -15.11 40.86 18.89
N VAL A 16 -14.85 41.36 17.70
CA VAL A 16 -13.96 40.71 16.73
C VAL A 16 -12.53 40.72 17.24
N LEU A 17 -12.06 41.82 17.83
CA LEU A 17 -10.71 41.87 18.43
C LEU A 17 -10.57 40.91 19.61
N LEU A 18 -11.59 40.81 20.48
CA LEU A 18 -11.60 39.83 21.56
C LEU A 18 -11.59 38.39 21.04
N ALA A 19 -12.34 38.09 20.02
CA ALA A 19 -12.34 36.76 19.36
C ALA A 19 -10.98 36.40 18.73
N VAL A 20 -10.33 37.38 18.10
CA VAL A 20 -8.98 37.18 17.48
C VAL A 20 -7.92 37.00 18.60
N VAL A 21 -8.01 37.77 19.70
CA VAL A 21 -7.11 37.62 20.85
C VAL A 21 -7.33 36.27 21.54
N ALA A 22 -8.59 35.89 21.74
CA ALA A 22 -8.92 34.57 22.32
C ALA A 22 -8.45 33.42 21.40
N TYR A 23 -8.62 33.54 20.10
CA TYR A 23 -8.12 32.57 19.13
C TYR A 23 -6.59 32.46 19.16
N ARG A 24 -5.88 33.60 19.21
CA ARG A 24 -4.41 33.59 19.35
C ARG A 24 -3.94 33.06 20.70
N LEU A 25 -4.60 33.39 21.79
CA LEU A 25 -4.25 32.90 23.13
C LEU A 25 -4.58 31.40 23.29
N LEU A 26 -5.71 30.93 22.79
CA LEU A 26 -6.09 29.52 22.78
C LEU A 26 -5.23 28.72 21.80
N GLY A 27 -4.95 29.28 20.64
CA GLY A 27 -4.04 28.65 19.63
C GLY A 27 -2.62 28.50 20.19
N THR A 28 -2.08 29.53 20.84
CA THR A 28 -0.74 29.47 21.44
C THR A 28 -0.69 28.65 22.74
N ALA A 29 -1.81 28.47 23.44
CA ALA A 29 -1.87 27.59 24.60
C ALA A 29 -2.12 26.10 24.25
N VAL A 30 -2.76 25.83 23.13
CA VAL A 30 -3.08 24.47 22.69
C VAL A 30 -1.94 23.85 21.89
N GLU A 31 -1.27 24.63 21.01
CA GLU A 31 -0.13 24.12 20.24
C GLU A 31 1.04 23.56 21.07
N PRO A 32 1.51 24.22 22.12
CA PRO A 32 2.57 23.65 22.95
C PRO A 32 2.13 22.40 23.72
N LYS A 33 0.87 22.35 24.17
CA LYS A 33 0.34 21.15 24.85
C LYS A 33 0.13 19.97 23.92
N ILE A 34 -0.27 20.21 22.68
CA ILE A 34 -0.38 19.16 21.66
C ILE A 34 1.01 18.70 21.24
N LYS A 35 1.94 19.61 21.00
CA LYS A 35 3.35 19.27 20.71
C LYS A 35 4.00 18.51 21.87
N HIS A 36 3.71 18.89 23.11
CA HIS A 36 4.24 18.20 24.28
C HIS A 36 3.59 16.82 24.49
N ARG A 37 2.29 16.67 24.21
CA ARG A 37 1.62 15.35 24.22
C ARG A 37 2.06 14.46 23.05
N ILE A 38 2.23 15.01 21.86
CA ILE A 38 2.76 14.27 20.72
C ILE A 38 4.24 13.92 20.96
N GLY A 39 5.01 14.79 21.57
CA GLY A 39 6.38 14.53 22.01
C GLY A 39 6.48 13.51 23.16
N GLN A 40 5.42 13.37 23.98
CA GLN A 40 5.34 12.32 25.02
C GLN A 40 4.83 10.98 24.50
N ILE A 41 4.12 10.97 23.36
CA ILE A 41 3.70 9.74 22.67
C ILE A 41 4.74 9.35 21.64
N GLY A 42 5.44 10.31 21.04
CA GLY A 42 6.60 10.08 20.19
C GLY A 42 7.85 10.34 21.01
N LEU A 43 8.68 9.35 21.13
CA LEU A 43 10.00 9.48 21.72
C LEU A 43 10.70 10.69 21.12
N THR A 44 11.02 11.67 21.93
CA THR A 44 11.80 12.83 21.46
C THR A 44 13.21 12.39 21.12
N SER A 45 13.80 12.98 20.11
CA SER A 45 15.19 12.68 19.70
C SER A 45 16.20 12.79 20.86
N ASN A 46 15.86 13.46 21.95
CA ASN A 46 16.69 13.61 23.13
C ASN A 46 16.57 12.45 24.12
N GLU A 47 15.52 11.64 24.01
CA GLU A 47 15.28 10.50 24.90
C GLU A 47 15.74 9.19 24.29
N ILE A 48 16.12 9.21 23.02
CA ILE A 48 16.52 8.05 22.29
C ILE A 48 17.94 8.26 21.80
N ALA A 49 18.88 7.60 22.42
CA ALA A 49 20.22 7.44 21.94
C ALA A 49 20.44 5.97 21.62
N ALA A 50 20.96 5.67 20.47
CA ALA A 50 21.41 4.33 20.15
C ALA A 50 22.63 3.98 21.02
N ASN A 51 22.39 3.19 22.05
CA ASN A 51 23.46 2.65 22.90
C ASN A 51 23.53 1.14 22.60
N GLY A 52 24.44 0.75 21.75
CA GLY A 52 24.61 -0.63 21.35
C GLY A 52 24.10 -0.93 19.92
N PRO A 53 24.12 -2.18 19.48
CA PRO A 53 23.70 -2.54 18.14
C PRO A 53 22.23 -2.17 17.95
N LEU A 54 21.99 -1.31 16.96
CA LEU A 54 20.64 -1.01 16.53
C LEU A 54 20.02 -2.27 15.91
N PRO A 55 18.66 -2.36 15.90
CA PRO A 55 18.00 -3.26 14.98
C PRO A 55 18.57 -2.99 13.60
N GLY A 56 19.37 -3.90 13.09
CA GLY A 56 20.12 -3.61 11.90
C GLY A 56 21.63 -3.61 12.02
N ASP A 57 22.18 -3.94 13.18
CA ASP A 57 23.59 -4.28 13.29
C ASP A 57 23.93 -5.45 12.36
N VAL A 58 25.07 -5.35 11.70
CA VAL A 58 25.55 -6.31 10.68
C VAL A 58 25.55 -7.76 11.18
N SER A 59 25.84 -7.98 12.46
CA SER A 59 25.85 -9.32 13.06
C SER A 59 24.45 -9.95 13.14
N GLN A 60 23.40 -9.15 13.32
CA GLN A 60 22.02 -9.59 13.23
C GLN A 60 21.63 -9.91 11.80
N TYR A 61 22.05 -9.10 10.87
CA TYR A 61 21.69 -9.27 9.46
C TYR A 61 22.22 -10.55 8.84
N ALA A 62 23.35 -11.06 9.27
CA ALA A 62 23.85 -12.34 8.80
C ALA A 62 22.86 -13.48 9.12
N THR A 63 22.25 -13.44 10.28
CA THR A 63 21.22 -14.42 10.69
C THR A 63 19.89 -14.16 9.96
N GLU A 64 19.50 -12.90 9.81
CA GLU A 64 18.28 -12.50 9.13
C GLU A 64 18.33 -12.82 7.63
N LEU A 65 19.44 -12.57 6.96
CA LEU A 65 19.65 -12.96 5.57
C LEU A 65 19.62 -14.48 5.40
N ALA A 66 20.21 -15.23 6.30
CA ALA A 66 20.15 -16.68 6.29
C ALA A 66 18.73 -17.19 6.48
N CYS A 67 17.95 -16.54 7.33
CA CYS A 67 16.56 -16.83 7.53
C CYS A 67 15.70 -16.42 6.32
N ALA A 68 15.95 -15.27 5.73
CA ALA A 68 15.26 -14.82 4.51
C ALA A 68 15.55 -15.73 3.31
N GLN A 69 16.75 -16.30 3.24
CA GLN A 69 17.09 -17.29 2.21
C GLN A 69 16.31 -18.61 2.35
N ASN A 70 15.77 -18.87 3.51
CA ASN A 70 15.02 -20.11 3.75
C ASN A 70 13.56 -20.10 3.34
N LEU A 71 13.00 -18.97 2.85
CA LEU A 71 12.12 -18.93 2.17
C LEU A 71 10.76 -18.78 1.95
N GLN A 72 10.23 -17.84 2.49
CA GLN A 72 8.85 -17.44 2.30
C GLN A 72 8.68 -16.51 1.08
N ALA A 73 9.79 -16.05 0.52
CA ALA A 73 9.78 -15.08 -0.57
C ALA A 73 10.85 -15.35 -1.65
N PRO A 74 10.82 -16.51 -2.33
CA PRO A 74 11.87 -16.94 -3.25
C PRO A 74 12.08 -15.99 -4.44
N GLY A 75 11.09 -15.23 -4.83
CA GLY A 75 11.17 -14.26 -5.94
C GLY A 75 11.70 -12.88 -5.55
N TYR A 76 12.04 -12.66 -4.27
CA TYR A 76 12.43 -11.36 -3.73
C TYR A 76 13.90 -11.34 -3.30
N TYR A 77 14.42 -10.13 -3.11
CA TYR A 77 15.76 -9.96 -2.55
C TYR A 77 15.82 -10.53 -1.13
N PRO A 78 16.84 -11.32 -0.80
CA PRO A 78 16.97 -11.95 0.52
C PRO A 78 17.39 -10.93 1.59
N SER A 79 16.45 -10.12 2.04
CA SER A 79 16.58 -9.14 3.11
C SER A 79 15.42 -9.27 4.08
N ILE A 80 15.45 -8.51 5.17
CA ILE A 80 14.34 -8.49 6.13
C ILE A 80 13.05 -8.00 5.46
N ASN A 81 13.16 -7.04 4.56
CA ASN A 81 12.02 -6.39 3.93
C ASN A 81 12.28 -6.08 2.45
N GLY A 82 12.49 -7.13 1.65
CA GLY A 82 12.66 -7.02 0.19
C GLY A 82 11.34 -6.95 -0.58
N ALA A 83 10.24 -7.33 0.06
CA ALA A 83 8.92 -7.43 -0.54
C ALA A 83 7.93 -6.44 0.09
N GLU A 84 6.98 -6.00 -0.68
CA GLU A 84 5.80 -5.30 -0.18
C GLU A 84 5.02 -6.19 0.80
N ILE A 85 4.95 -5.77 2.09
CA ILE A 85 4.32 -6.54 3.18
C ILE A 85 4.93 -7.94 3.35
N ALA A 86 6.27 -8.00 3.43
CA ALA A 86 7.12 -9.14 3.76
C ALA A 86 7.31 -10.19 2.66
N ASP A 87 6.24 -10.67 2.01
CA ASP A 87 6.29 -11.78 1.05
C ASP A 87 5.12 -11.78 0.06
N ALA A 88 5.08 -12.78 -0.83
CA ALA A 88 4.02 -12.94 -1.82
C ALA A 88 2.65 -13.29 -1.21
N GLN A 89 2.61 -13.74 0.01
CA GLN A 89 1.38 -13.96 0.78
C GLN A 89 0.92 -12.69 1.50
N ARG A 90 1.74 -11.62 1.47
CA ARG A 90 1.49 -10.37 2.18
C ARG A 90 1.24 -10.61 3.67
N SER A 91 2.03 -11.51 4.24
CA SER A 91 1.84 -11.99 5.61
C SER A 91 2.10 -10.91 6.67
N GLY A 92 2.90 -9.90 6.34
CA GLY A 92 3.38 -8.93 7.32
C GLY A 92 4.28 -9.55 8.40
N MET A 93 4.73 -10.78 8.18
CA MET A 93 5.55 -11.50 9.14
C MET A 93 7.02 -11.40 8.78
N PHE A 94 7.80 -10.98 9.75
CA PHE A 94 9.26 -10.86 9.66
C PHE A 94 9.91 -11.80 10.69
N PRO A 95 9.89 -13.12 10.46
CA PRO A 95 10.25 -14.11 11.49
C PRO A 95 11.71 -14.02 11.95
N CYS A 96 12.55 -13.37 11.15
CA CYS A 96 13.96 -13.18 11.44
C CYS A 96 14.29 -11.79 11.98
N ALA A 97 13.33 -10.89 12.02
CA ALA A 97 13.52 -9.59 12.60
C ALA A 97 13.43 -9.66 14.12
N THR A 98 14.44 -9.13 14.78
CA THR A 98 14.49 -9.03 16.24
C THR A 98 14.62 -7.59 16.66
N PHE A 99 13.92 -7.21 17.71
CA PHE A 99 14.08 -5.92 18.34
C PHE A 99 14.95 -6.07 19.60
N THR A 100 16.17 -5.53 19.53
CA THR A 100 17.12 -5.56 20.65
C THR A 100 17.22 -4.24 21.40
N GLY A 101 16.53 -3.22 20.91
CA GLY A 101 16.47 -1.92 21.54
C GLY A 101 15.58 -1.88 22.77
N SER A 102 15.78 -0.87 23.62
CA SER A 102 14.98 -0.60 24.80
C SER A 102 14.75 0.90 24.90
N PHE A 103 13.64 1.32 25.49
CA PHE A 103 13.40 2.74 25.75
C PHE A 103 14.14 3.22 27.01
N ASP A 104 14.46 2.28 27.88
CA ASP A 104 15.19 2.50 29.11
C ASP A 104 16.41 1.57 29.17
N GLY A 105 17.53 2.07 29.70
CA GLY A 105 18.71 1.24 29.89
C GLY A 105 19.77 1.36 28.78
N PRO A 106 20.68 0.38 28.69
CA PRO A 106 21.88 0.50 27.86
C PRO A 106 21.63 0.47 26.35
N ASN A 107 20.58 -0.20 25.90
CA ASN A 107 20.25 -0.35 24.48
C ASN A 107 19.10 0.59 24.08
N LYS A 108 19.30 1.89 24.28
CA LYS A 108 18.28 2.87 23.93
C LYS A 108 18.00 2.93 22.44
N VAL A 109 16.73 3.02 22.09
CA VAL A 109 16.28 3.27 20.72
C VAL A 109 16.55 4.71 20.36
N PHE A 110 17.07 4.94 19.17
CA PHE A 110 17.21 6.26 18.58
C PHE A 110 16.11 6.50 17.56
N ALA A 111 15.43 7.65 17.65
CA ALA A 111 14.46 8.07 16.65
C ALA A 111 14.83 9.45 16.10
N TRP A 112 14.67 9.63 14.82
CA TRP A 112 14.87 10.89 14.15
C TRP A 112 13.78 11.11 13.09
N ARG A 113 13.55 12.35 12.72
CA ARG A 113 12.64 12.71 11.65
C ARG A 113 13.46 13.11 10.43
N SER A 114 13.11 12.56 9.27
CA SER A 114 13.71 13.01 8.00
C SER A 114 13.44 14.48 7.76
N ALA A 115 14.43 15.21 7.23
CA ALA A 115 14.24 16.57 6.73
C ALA A 115 13.46 16.62 5.41
N VAL A 116 13.36 15.49 4.71
CA VAL A 116 12.61 15.35 3.47
C VAL A 116 11.20 14.87 3.80
N GLU A 117 10.20 15.59 3.32
CA GLU A 117 8.82 15.15 3.39
C GLU A 117 8.51 14.25 2.19
N TYR A 118 7.98 13.08 2.48
CA TYR A 118 7.52 12.12 1.49
C TYR A 118 6.00 12.19 1.39
N ASP A 119 5.51 12.74 0.29
CA ASP A 119 4.07 12.77 0.02
C ASP A 119 3.57 11.34 -0.20
N THR A 120 2.62 10.95 0.63
CA THR A 120 1.94 9.65 0.53
C THR A 120 2.90 8.47 0.35
N ALA A 121 3.90 8.35 1.26
CA ALA A 121 4.75 7.16 1.30
C ALA A 121 3.88 5.91 1.50
N SER A 122 3.97 4.97 0.57
CA SER A 122 3.15 3.76 0.55
C SER A 122 3.89 2.56 1.11
N TYR A 123 5.11 2.34 0.65
CA TYR A 123 5.91 1.18 1.02
C TYR A 123 7.35 1.57 1.28
N ILE A 124 7.97 0.87 2.24
CA ILE A 124 9.37 1.03 2.60
C ILE A 124 10.01 -0.35 2.60
N ASN A 125 11.04 -0.52 1.78
CA ASN A 125 11.77 -1.78 1.64
C ASN A 125 13.28 -1.54 1.78
N ASN A 126 14.05 -2.61 1.98
CA ASN A 126 15.50 -2.54 2.05
C ASN A 126 16.16 -3.77 1.42
N ARG A 127 17.42 -3.63 1.02
CA ARG A 127 18.31 -4.74 0.65
C ARG A 127 19.26 -5.08 1.78
N ARG A 128 19.65 -4.08 2.57
CA ARG A 128 20.66 -4.17 3.62
C ARG A 128 20.43 -3.09 4.68
N PRO A 129 21.08 -3.21 5.84
CA PRO A 129 21.08 -2.20 6.87
C PRO A 129 21.52 -0.84 6.38
N GLY A 130 20.93 0.20 6.94
CA GLY A 130 21.25 1.59 6.59
C GLY A 130 20.68 2.05 5.25
N GLU A 131 19.96 1.19 4.51
CA GLU A 131 19.34 1.51 3.23
C GLU A 131 17.82 1.45 3.34
N LEU A 132 17.14 2.47 2.86
CA LEU A 132 15.69 2.48 2.70
C LEU A 132 15.32 2.83 1.27
N PHE A 133 14.46 2.04 0.66
CA PHE A 133 13.74 2.41 -0.54
C PHE A 133 12.32 2.78 -0.16
N ILE A 134 11.83 3.88 -0.71
CA ILE A 134 10.53 4.47 -0.37
C ILE A 134 9.76 4.66 -1.66
N SER A 135 8.57 4.11 -1.75
CA SER A 135 7.62 4.43 -2.82
C SER A 135 6.56 5.38 -2.31
N GLY A 136 6.10 6.28 -3.16
CA GLY A 136 5.05 7.21 -2.79
C GLY A 136 4.60 8.08 -3.96
N GLY A 137 3.89 9.15 -3.60
CA GLY A 137 3.35 10.12 -4.54
C GLY A 137 2.03 9.70 -5.15
N GLN A 138 1.12 10.65 -5.17
CA GLN A 138 -0.15 10.59 -5.92
C GLN A 138 -0.20 11.79 -6.87
N ALA A 139 -0.89 11.68 -7.97
CA ALA A 139 -1.15 12.83 -8.80
C ALA A 139 -2.56 13.39 -8.55
N PRO A 140 -2.73 14.70 -8.49
CA PRO A 140 -1.74 15.74 -8.29
C PRO A 140 -1.42 15.93 -6.81
N PRO A 141 -0.29 16.59 -6.46
CA PRO A 141 0.01 16.89 -5.06
C PRO A 141 -0.96 17.94 -4.54
N PRO A 142 -1.07 18.05 -3.22
CA PRO A 142 -1.61 19.23 -2.59
C PRO A 142 -0.89 20.49 -3.07
N LYS A 143 -1.65 21.58 -3.27
CA LYS A 143 -1.08 22.88 -3.67
C LYS A 143 0.10 23.26 -2.78
N GLY A 144 1.26 23.50 -3.40
CA GLY A 144 2.45 24.00 -2.70
C GLY A 144 3.48 22.95 -2.28
N THR A 145 3.28 21.68 -2.60
CA THR A 145 4.29 20.65 -2.41
C THR A 145 5.14 20.44 -3.68
N ILE A 146 6.35 19.96 -3.49
CA ILE A 146 7.36 19.63 -4.51
C ILE A 146 6.80 18.69 -5.58
N PRO A 147 7.43 18.63 -6.79
CA PRO A 147 6.80 18.04 -7.99
C PRO A 147 6.07 16.75 -7.68
N ALA A 148 4.86 16.79 -8.13
CA ALA A 148 3.90 15.75 -7.94
C ALA A 148 4.14 14.60 -8.85
N GLY A 149 3.76 13.48 -8.35
CA GLY A 149 3.68 12.28 -9.13
C GLY A 149 4.26 11.10 -8.37
N PRO A 150 4.05 9.91 -8.89
CA PRO A 150 4.61 8.70 -8.31
C PRO A 150 6.14 8.77 -8.33
N PHE A 151 6.77 8.31 -7.27
CA PHE A 151 8.22 8.29 -7.15
C PHE A 151 8.71 7.04 -6.44
N ILE A 152 9.98 6.72 -6.71
CA ILE A 152 10.81 5.85 -5.89
C ILE A 152 11.98 6.68 -5.39
N ALA A 153 12.30 6.57 -4.11
CA ALA A 153 13.43 7.24 -3.50
C ALA A 153 14.30 6.26 -2.71
N LYS A 154 15.57 6.57 -2.59
CA LYS A 154 16.49 5.89 -1.71
C LYS A 154 16.96 6.86 -0.63
N ALA A 155 16.91 6.43 0.61
CA ALA A 155 17.38 7.20 1.75
C ALA A 155 18.36 6.39 2.60
N ASP A 156 19.22 7.09 3.29
CA ASP A 156 20.05 6.56 4.36
C ASP A 156 19.22 6.43 5.63
N ALA A 157 19.04 5.20 6.12
CA ALA A 157 18.23 4.92 7.29
C ALA A 157 18.80 5.52 8.58
N THR A 158 20.13 5.77 8.65
CA THR A 158 20.78 6.31 9.83
C THR A 158 20.61 7.81 9.97
N THR A 159 20.64 8.51 8.84
CA THR A 159 20.63 9.98 8.80
C THR A 159 19.32 10.57 8.29
N GLY A 160 18.47 9.76 7.64
CA GLY A 160 17.29 10.23 6.93
C GLY A 160 17.59 11.03 5.67
N ARG A 161 18.84 11.07 5.25
CA ARG A 161 19.24 11.81 4.05
C ARG A 161 18.79 11.06 2.81
N GLU A 162 18.07 11.73 1.93
CA GLU A 162 17.75 11.20 0.61
C GLU A 162 19.02 11.12 -0.23
N ILE A 163 19.23 9.96 -0.86
CA ILE A 163 20.38 9.69 -1.72
C ILE A 163 20.02 9.98 -3.16
N TRP A 164 18.89 9.49 -3.62
CA TRP A 164 18.32 9.77 -4.92
C TRP A 164 16.79 9.67 -4.89
N ARG A 165 16.14 10.33 -5.83
CA ARG A 165 14.70 10.20 -6.12
C ARG A 165 14.48 10.16 -7.62
N THR A 166 13.69 9.19 -8.04
CA THR A 166 13.25 9.03 -9.42
C THR A 166 11.75 9.24 -9.48
N TYR A 167 11.32 10.27 -10.20
CA TYR A 167 9.92 10.46 -10.52
C TYR A 167 9.53 9.56 -11.68
N LEU A 168 8.42 8.87 -11.52
CA LEU A 168 7.87 7.98 -12.51
C LEU A 168 6.98 8.81 -13.45
N ASP A 169 7.26 8.71 -14.74
CA ASP A 169 6.47 9.46 -15.74
C ASP A 169 5.02 9.02 -15.75
N ASN A 170 4.11 9.97 -15.60
CA ASN A 170 2.68 9.74 -15.69
C ASN A 170 2.16 9.71 -17.15
N GLY A 171 3.08 9.75 -18.13
CA GLY A 171 2.76 9.68 -19.56
C GLY A 171 2.04 10.90 -20.10
N ASN A 172 2.00 12.01 -19.34
CA ASN A 172 1.27 13.23 -19.70
C ASN A 172 -0.20 13.01 -20.09
N VAL A 173 -0.79 11.88 -19.69
CA VAL A 173 -2.21 11.62 -19.95
C VAL A 173 -3.03 12.41 -18.95
N SER A 174 -3.63 13.49 -19.42
CA SER A 174 -4.51 14.33 -18.61
C SER A 174 -5.63 13.49 -18.00
N GLY A 175 -5.75 13.54 -16.67
CA GLY A 175 -6.79 12.82 -15.94
C GLY A 175 -6.50 11.35 -15.68
N ALA A 176 -5.35 10.83 -16.07
CA ALA A 176 -4.95 9.46 -15.72
C ALA A 176 -4.92 9.28 -14.20
N TRP A 177 -5.48 8.18 -13.75
CA TRP A 177 -5.60 7.88 -12.35
C TRP A 177 -4.35 7.17 -11.82
N ILE A 178 -3.88 7.63 -10.68
CA ILE A 178 -2.83 6.96 -9.91
C ILE A 178 -3.42 6.61 -8.56
N ALA A 179 -3.57 5.32 -8.28
CA ALA A 179 -4.01 4.86 -6.98
C ALA A 179 -2.91 5.07 -5.93
N ASN A 180 -1.79 4.39 -6.10
CA ASN A 180 -0.50 4.53 -5.41
C ASN A 180 0.55 3.82 -6.26
N THR A 181 1.83 3.93 -5.89
CA THR A 181 2.91 3.07 -6.39
C THR A 181 3.08 1.84 -5.50
N ASN A 182 3.74 0.83 -6.03
CA ASN A 182 4.24 -0.32 -5.28
C ASN A 182 5.76 -0.36 -5.30
N LEU A 183 6.35 -1.25 -4.50
CA LEU A 183 7.80 -1.37 -4.39
C LEU A 183 8.17 -2.78 -3.98
N ASN A 184 8.90 -3.48 -4.86
CA ASN A 184 9.50 -4.77 -4.55
C ASN A 184 10.94 -4.80 -5.05
N ILE A 185 11.78 -5.61 -4.42
CA ILE A 185 13.18 -5.75 -4.78
C ILE A 185 13.41 -7.16 -5.32
N LEU A 186 13.89 -7.24 -6.54
CA LEU A 186 14.22 -8.49 -7.21
C LEU A 186 15.47 -9.13 -6.60
N PRO A 187 15.68 -10.45 -6.74
CA PRO A 187 16.86 -11.14 -6.19
C PRO A 187 18.21 -10.54 -6.63
N ASN A 188 18.26 -9.91 -7.79
CA ASN A 188 19.45 -9.23 -8.31
C ASN A 188 19.65 -7.79 -7.77
N GLY A 189 18.81 -7.34 -6.82
CA GLY A 189 18.88 -6.02 -6.21
C GLY A 189 18.27 -4.88 -7.01
N ARG A 190 17.71 -5.16 -8.19
CA ARG A 190 16.92 -4.18 -8.95
C ARG A 190 15.57 -3.95 -8.28
N ILE A 191 15.05 -2.75 -8.45
CA ILE A 191 13.73 -2.39 -7.95
C ILE A 191 12.72 -2.57 -9.08
N VAL A 192 11.59 -3.20 -8.77
CA VAL A 192 10.43 -3.24 -9.65
C VAL A 192 9.29 -2.46 -9.01
N THR A 193 8.65 -1.63 -9.83
CA THR A 193 7.51 -0.79 -9.43
C THR A 193 6.49 -0.70 -10.55
N ALA A 194 5.23 -0.49 -10.19
CA ALA A 194 4.16 -0.23 -11.16
C ALA A 194 3.28 0.94 -10.71
N TRP A 195 2.74 1.65 -11.68
CA TRP A 195 1.83 2.78 -11.49
C TRP A 195 1.00 2.96 -12.75
N GLN A 196 -0.21 3.48 -12.63
CA GLN A 196 -1.11 3.54 -13.79
C GLN A 196 -1.09 2.21 -14.56
N ASN A 197 -0.97 2.25 -15.89
CA ASN A 197 -0.78 1.06 -16.72
C ASN A 197 0.70 0.82 -17.11
N LYS A 198 1.62 1.14 -16.22
CA LYS A 198 3.07 1.00 -16.47
C LYS A 198 3.74 0.14 -15.41
N VAL A 199 4.84 -0.48 -15.81
CA VAL A 199 5.78 -1.19 -14.93
C VAL A 199 7.20 -0.78 -15.30
N ALA A 200 8.08 -0.63 -14.32
CA ALA A 200 9.48 -0.28 -14.54
C ALA A 200 10.43 -1.11 -13.67
N LEU A 201 11.64 -1.29 -14.20
CA LEU A 201 12.82 -1.75 -13.49
C LEU A 201 13.76 -0.56 -13.27
N LEU A 202 14.22 -0.41 -12.05
CA LEU A 202 15.20 0.61 -11.68
C LEU A 202 16.46 -0.06 -11.13
N ASP A 203 17.57 0.59 -11.36
CA ASP A 203 18.82 0.29 -10.67
C ASP A 203 18.72 0.74 -9.21
N GLY A 204 18.91 -0.18 -8.26
CA GLY A 204 18.76 0.11 -6.84
C GLY A 204 19.84 1.00 -6.25
N ASP A 205 20.97 1.22 -6.93
CA ASP A 205 22.05 2.08 -6.44
C ASP A 205 21.94 3.51 -6.97
N THR A 206 21.53 3.66 -8.22
CA THR A 206 21.49 4.96 -8.91
C THR A 206 20.09 5.53 -9.08
N GLY A 207 19.05 4.69 -8.98
CA GLY A 207 17.67 5.08 -9.27
C GLY A 207 17.34 5.22 -10.76
N LEU A 208 18.28 4.89 -11.65
CA LEU A 208 18.04 4.98 -13.09
C LEU A 208 16.98 3.96 -13.53
N ILE A 209 16.03 4.41 -14.33
CA ILE A 209 15.07 3.52 -14.99
C ILE A 209 15.82 2.74 -16.06
N LEU A 210 16.01 1.45 -15.84
CA LEU A 210 16.68 0.54 -16.75
C LEU A 210 15.74 0.08 -17.86
N ARG A 211 14.48 -0.09 -17.55
CA ARG A 211 13.45 -0.55 -18.49
C ARG A 211 12.07 -0.11 -18.01
N GLN A 212 11.17 0.14 -18.96
CA GLN A 212 9.77 0.44 -18.70
C GLN A 212 8.90 -0.21 -19.77
N ALA A 213 7.71 -0.66 -19.38
CA ALA A 213 6.71 -1.23 -20.28
C ALA A 213 5.30 -0.75 -19.95
N THR A 214 4.42 -0.81 -20.93
CA THR A 214 2.99 -0.55 -20.77
C THR A 214 2.25 -1.88 -20.60
N LEU A 215 1.34 -1.92 -19.64
CA LEU A 215 0.55 -3.09 -19.29
C LEU A 215 -0.87 -2.97 -19.88
N PRO A 216 -1.45 -4.10 -20.33
CA PRO A 216 -2.83 -4.12 -20.80
C PRO A 216 -3.81 -3.99 -19.62
N THR A 217 -4.80 -3.12 -19.75
CA THR A 217 -5.83 -2.86 -18.73
C THR A 217 -7.13 -3.64 -19.00
N GLY A 218 -7.11 -4.57 -19.94
CA GLY A 218 -8.30 -5.33 -20.31
C GLY A 218 -9.41 -4.43 -20.84
N PRO A 219 -10.65 -4.62 -20.38
CA PRO A 219 -11.80 -3.85 -20.87
C PRO A 219 -11.89 -2.43 -20.28
N THR A 220 -11.13 -2.13 -19.23
CA THR A 220 -11.15 -0.83 -18.57
C THR A 220 -10.23 0.15 -19.29
N PRO A 221 -10.67 1.39 -19.59
CA PRO A 221 -9.80 2.39 -20.16
C PRO A 221 -8.56 2.65 -19.28
N ALA A 222 -7.39 2.78 -19.91
CA ALA A 222 -6.13 2.97 -19.19
C ALA A 222 -6.12 4.20 -18.26
N VAL A 223 -6.93 5.24 -18.56
CA VAL A 223 -7.08 6.41 -17.70
C VAL A 223 -7.77 6.11 -16.36
N ASP A 224 -8.52 5.03 -16.28
CA ASP A 224 -9.30 4.62 -15.11
C ASP A 224 -8.76 3.35 -14.45
N ALA A 225 -7.59 2.86 -14.88
CA ALA A 225 -6.91 1.69 -14.33
C ALA A 225 -5.55 2.07 -13.75
N SER A 226 -5.17 1.44 -12.63
CA SER A 226 -3.87 1.63 -12.01
C SER A 226 -3.34 0.32 -11.42
N PHE A 227 -2.18 -0.14 -11.92
CA PHE A 227 -1.47 -1.31 -11.42
C PHE A 227 -0.76 -0.95 -10.11
N LYS A 228 -1.50 -1.06 -9.02
CA LYS A 228 -1.00 -0.83 -7.67
C LYS A 228 -0.46 -2.10 -7.03
N HIS A 229 -0.96 -3.26 -7.41
CA HIS A 229 -0.64 -4.50 -6.74
C HIS A 229 0.28 -5.36 -7.61
N LEU A 230 1.47 -5.61 -7.07
CA LEU A 230 2.49 -6.43 -7.69
C LEU A 230 3.00 -7.44 -6.66
N THR A 231 3.02 -8.70 -7.02
CA THR A 231 3.67 -9.77 -6.29
C THR A 231 4.60 -10.54 -7.23
N ILE A 232 5.62 -11.18 -6.67
CA ILE A 232 6.58 -11.97 -7.43
C ILE A 232 6.33 -13.44 -7.12
N ALA A 233 6.07 -14.22 -8.16
CA ALA A 233 5.86 -15.65 -8.03
C ALA A 233 7.18 -16.38 -7.73
N PRO A 234 7.14 -17.62 -7.21
CA PRO A 234 8.33 -18.39 -6.89
C PRO A 234 9.28 -18.63 -8.06
N ASP A 235 8.79 -18.62 -9.29
CA ASP A 235 9.57 -18.72 -10.52
C ASP A 235 10.16 -17.37 -10.97
N GLY A 236 9.92 -16.30 -10.24
CA GLY A 236 10.35 -14.93 -10.54
C GLY A 236 9.39 -14.12 -11.40
N THR A 237 8.35 -14.72 -11.94
CA THR A 237 7.35 -14.00 -12.75
C THR A 237 6.68 -12.90 -11.93
N LEU A 238 6.60 -11.69 -12.49
CA LEU A 238 5.85 -10.60 -11.89
C LEU A 238 4.36 -10.81 -12.19
N LEU A 239 3.56 -10.89 -11.14
CA LEU A 239 2.11 -10.95 -11.23
C LEU A 239 1.53 -9.63 -10.78
N LEU A 240 0.87 -8.93 -11.67
CA LEU A 240 0.32 -7.60 -11.46
C LEU A 240 -1.19 -7.62 -11.64
N LYS A 241 -1.87 -6.90 -10.78
CA LYS A 241 -3.30 -6.68 -10.89
C LYS A 241 -3.61 -5.19 -10.76
N ASP A 242 -4.40 -4.66 -11.66
CA ASP A 242 -4.86 -3.29 -11.57
C ASP A 242 -6.02 -3.14 -10.56
N GLN A 243 -6.14 -1.93 -10.06
CA GLN A 243 -7.38 -1.39 -9.51
C GLN A 243 -8.02 -0.54 -10.61
N THR A 244 -9.32 -0.42 -10.54
CA THR A 244 -10.09 0.45 -11.45
C THR A 244 -10.90 1.46 -10.66
N ARG A 245 -11.08 2.65 -11.18
CA ARG A 245 -12.04 3.62 -10.64
C ARG A 245 -13.26 3.70 -11.54
N PRO A 246 -14.40 4.19 -11.04
CA PRO A 246 -15.57 4.43 -11.87
C PRO A 246 -15.27 5.38 -13.03
N SER A 247 -15.73 5.03 -14.22
CA SER A 247 -15.51 5.84 -15.43
C SER A 247 -16.12 7.22 -15.30
N GLY A 248 -15.37 8.24 -15.69
CA GLY A 248 -15.77 9.63 -15.53
C GLY A 248 -15.41 10.25 -14.18
N CYS A 249 -14.95 9.48 -13.21
CA CYS A 249 -14.43 9.96 -11.93
C CYS A 249 -13.23 10.89 -12.15
N LYS A 250 -13.22 12.04 -11.48
CA LYS A 250 -12.12 13.03 -11.55
C LYS A 250 -11.19 12.98 -10.35
N LEU A 251 -11.55 12.22 -9.33
CA LEU A 251 -10.75 12.08 -8.11
C LEU A 251 -9.50 11.24 -8.38
N GLN A 252 -8.46 11.51 -7.60
CA GLN A 252 -7.19 10.78 -7.61
C GLN A 252 -7.04 9.98 -6.32
N GLY A 253 -6.06 9.08 -6.31
CA GLY A 253 -5.79 8.22 -5.15
C GLY A 253 -6.86 7.14 -4.93
N THR A 254 -6.66 6.35 -3.91
CA THR A 254 -7.52 5.19 -3.59
C THR A 254 -8.96 5.62 -3.24
N MET A 255 -9.13 6.83 -2.72
CA MET A 255 -10.46 7.35 -2.36
C MET A 255 -11.39 7.52 -3.56
N ALA A 256 -10.86 7.61 -4.79
CA ALA A 256 -11.67 7.67 -6.00
C ALA A 256 -12.63 6.48 -6.14
N ILE A 257 -12.21 5.31 -5.68
CA ILE A 257 -13.04 4.09 -5.74
C ILE A 257 -14.27 4.19 -4.83
N ILE A 258 -14.09 4.86 -3.67
CA ILE A 258 -15.14 4.96 -2.64
C ILE A 258 -16.04 6.16 -2.87
N GLN A 259 -15.46 7.29 -3.29
CA GLN A 259 -16.17 8.57 -3.36
C GLN A 259 -16.89 8.81 -4.70
N CYS A 260 -16.49 8.11 -5.77
CA CYS A 260 -17.16 8.23 -7.06
C CYS A 260 -18.32 7.22 -7.19
N ASN A 261 -19.36 7.45 -6.41
CA ASN A 261 -20.54 6.58 -6.38
C ASN A 261 -21.80 7.25 -6.97
N GLU A 262 -21.63 8.21 -7.89
CA GLU A 262 -22.78 8.88 -8.53
C GLU A 262 -23.58 7.90 -9.39
N PRO A 263 -24.91 8.08 -9.47
CA PRO A 263 -25.75 7.24 -10.31
C PRO A 263 -25.25 7.21 -11.76
N GLY A 264 -25.06 6.02 -12.30
CA GLY A 264 -24.55 5.81 -13.65
C GLY A 264 -23.02 5.68 -13.77
N MET A 265 -22.26 5.99 -12.73
CA MET A 265 -20.83 5.66 -12.69
C MET A 265 -20.66 4.18 -12.42
N LYS A 266 -19.96 3.49 -13.30
CA LYS A 266 -19.66 2.06 -13.18
C LYS A 266 -18.16 1.84 -13.13
N GLN A 267 -17.72 1.12 -12.11
CA GLN A 267 -16.35 0.64 -12.02
C GLN A 267 -16.10 -0.44 -13.06
N GLY A 268 -15.02 -0.31 -13.82
CA GLY A 268 -14.64 -1.31 -14.82
C GLY A 268 -14.00 -2.55 -14.18
N ASN A 269 -14.00 -3.66 -14.90
CA ASN A 269 -13.38 -4.90 -14.45
C ASN A 269 -11.86 -4.76 -14.38
N SER A 270 -11.26 -5.40 -13.41
CA SER A 270 -9.81 -5.46 -13.24
C SER A 270 -9.15 -6.44 -14.21
N ASN A 271 -7.86 -6.31 -14.39
CA ASN A 271 -7.03 -7.17 -15.23
C ASN A 271 -5.88 -7.75 -14.42
N LEU A 272 -5.59 -9.04 -14.62
CA LEU A 272 -4.45 -9.74 -14.04
C LEU A 272 -3.44 -10.01 -15.15
N VAL A 273 -2.17 -9.67 -14.91
CA VAL A 273 -1.11 -9.71 -15.93
C VAL A 273 0.11 -10.43 -15.37
N ALA A 274 0.67 -11.34 -16.13
CA ALA A 274 1.95 -11.98 -15.88
C ALA A 274 3.03 -11.35 -16.76
N VAL A 275 4.17 -10.97 -16.16
CA VAL A 275 5.24 -10.21 -16.82
C VAL A 275 6.59 -10.84 -16.53
N ASN A 276 7.44 -10.91 -17.54
CA ASN A 276 8.83 -11.34 -17.41
C ASN A 276 9.62 -10.31 -16.57
N PRO A 277 10.32 -10.72 -15.49
CA PRO A 277 10.99 -9.78 -14.58
C PRO A 277 12.19 -9.06 -15.21
N ASP A 278 12.83 -9.61 -16.24
CA ASP A 278 14.02 -9.03 -16.86
C ASP A 278 13.70 -8.17 -18.08
N THR A 279 12.76 -8.63 -18.91
CA THR A 279 12.41 -7.97 -20.18
C THR A 279 11.21 -7.04 -20.05
N LEU A 280 10.38 -7.20 -19.02
CA LEU A 280 9.07 -6.59 -18.84
C LEU A 280 8.08 -6.92 -19.97
N GLU A 281 8.33 -8.00 -20.71
CA GLU A 281 7.39 -8.53 -21.67
C GLU A 281 6.17 -9.13 -20.97
N VAL A 282 4.97 -8.82 -21.47
CA VAL A 282 3.73 -9.44 -21.00
C VAL A 282 3.69 -10.88 -21.49
N LEU A 283 3.69 -11.83 -20.56
CA LEU A 283 3.64 -13.26 -20.83
C LEU A 283 2.21 -13.74 -21.07
N ASP A 284 1.29 -13.26 -20.25
CA ASP A 284 -0.15 -13.50 -20.36
C ASP A 284 -0.96 -12.42 -19.65
N SER A 285 -2.24 -12.33 -20.00
CA SER A 285 -3.15 -11.33 -19.42
C SER A 285 -4.58 -11.88 -19.46
N ILE A 286 -5.30 -11.73 -18.35
CA ILE A 286 -6.68 -12.18 -18.24
C ILE A 286 -7.54 -11.12 -17.55
N ALA A 287 -8.65 -10.73 -18.20
CA ALA A 287 -9.65 -9.86 -17.59
C ALA A 287 -10.41 -10.62 -16.50
N LEU A 288 -10.54 -9.98 -15.34
CA LEU A 288 -11.35 -10.51 -14.25
C LEU A 288 -12.84 -10.28 -14.56
N PRO A 289 -13.73 -11.11 -14.01
CA PRO A 289 -15.17 -10.96 -14.27
C PRO A 289 -15.78 -9.72 -13.61
N GLU A 290 -15.04 -9.07 -12.69
CA GLU A 290 -15.48 -7.91 -11.93
C GLU A 290 -14.29 -7.09 -11.41
N PRO A 291 -14.53 -5.90 -10.84
CA PRO A 291 -13.49 -5.12 -10.19
C PRO A 291 -12.86 -5.87 -9.01
N ALA A 292 -11.55 -5.76 -8.87
CA ALA A 292 -10.77 -6.30 -7.76
C ALA A 292 -9.98 -5.15 -7.11
N THR A 293 -10.51 -4.59 -6.02
CA THR A 293 -9.96 -3.39 -5.40
C THR A 293 -8.81 -3.66 -4.44
N VAL A 294 -8.75 -4.87 -3.89
CA VAL A 294 -7.77 -5.27 -2.87
C VAL A 294 -6.57 -6.00 -3.48
N PRO A 295 -5.41 -6.00 -2.80
CA PRO A 295 -4.26 -6.76 -3.26
C PRO A 295 -4.57 -8.25 -3.41
N HIS A 296 -3.92 -8.88 -4.38
CA HIS A 296 -3.87 -10.33 -4.49
C HIS A 296 -2.72 -10.90 -3.67
N ILE A 297 -2.79 -12.18 -3.37
CA ILE A 297 -1.72 -12.95 -2.75
C ILE A 297 -1.41 -14.19 -3.57
N ILE A 298 -0.19 -14.69 -3.41
CA ILE A 298 0.29 -15.89 -4.09
C ILE A 298 0.73 -16.92 -3.07
N THR A 299 0.41 -18.18 -3.31
CA THR A 299 0.93 -19.32 -2.53
C THR A 299 1.05 -20.56 -3.40
N MET A 300 1.76 -21.56 -2.90
CA MET A 300 1.74 -22.88 -3.50
C MET A 300 0.52 -23.65 -2.99
N PHE A 301 -0.31 -24.10 -3.90
CA PHE A 301 -1.45 -24.95 -3.64
C PHE A 301 -1.38 -26.22 -4.51
N GLU A 302 -1.24 -27.37 -3.91
CA GLU A 302 -1.13 -28.67 -4.59
C GLU A 302 -0.08 -28.67 -5.73
N GLY A 303 1.10 -28.09 -5.43
CA GLY A 303 2.21 -28.00 -6.39
C GLY A 303 2.04 -26.95 -7.49
N ARG A 304 0.97 -26.15 -7.47
CA ARG A 304 0.68 -25.09 -8.43
C ARG A 304 0.80 -23.71 -7.80
N ILE A 305 1.17 -22.72 -8.58
CA ILE A 305 1.18 -21.32 -8.12
C ILE A 305 -0.26 -20.80 -8.15
N ALA A 306 -0.86 -20.67 -6.98
CA ALA A 306 -2.22 -20.17 -6.79
C ALA A 306 -2.21 -18.69 -6.47
N ILE A 307 -3.12 -17.95 -7.11
CA ILE A 307 -3.33 -16.51 -6.94
C ILE A 307 -4.72 -16.33 -6.37
N TYR A 308 -4.83 -15.78 -5.17
CA TYR A 308 -6.12 -15.47 -4.54
C TYR A 308 -6.41 -13.98 -4.68
N LEU A 309 -7.57 -13.69 -5.20
CA LEU A 309 -8.04 -12.35 -5.53
C LEU A 309 -9.32 -12.04 -4.75
N GLY A 310 -9.29 -11.00 -3.95
CA GLY A 310 -10.52 -10.38 -3.44
C GLY A 310 -11.18 -9.55 -4.54
N VAL A 311 -12.44 -9.80 -4.81
CA VAL A 311 -13.27 -9.09 -5.79
C VAL A 311 -14.50 -8.50 -5.11
N ASN A 312 -15.24 -7.63 -5.78
CA ASN A 312 -16.39 -6.98 -5.16
C ASN A 312 -17.45 -7.98 -4.68
N SER A 313 -17.66 -9.07 -5.39
CA SER A 313 -18.65 -10.10 -5.01
C SER A 313 -18.12 -11.18 -4.06
N GLY A 314 -16.80 -11.20 -3.78
CA GLY A 314 -16.21 -12.23 -2.93
C GLY A 314 -14.74 -12.49 -3.21
N ALA A 315 -14.36 -13.71 -3.51
CA ALA A 315 -13.00 -14.07 -3.86
C ALA A 315 -12.93 -15.13 -4.95
N LEU A 316 -11.86 -15.04 -5.74
CA LEU A 316 -11.58 -15.94 -6.85
C LEU A 316 -10.17 -16.53 -6.68
N ARG A 317 -9.97 -17.72 -7.23
CA ARG A 317 -8.64 -18.31 -7.37
C ARG A 317 -8.28 -18.41 -8.85
N TYR A 318 -7.02 -18.05 -9.14
CA TYR A 318 -6.37 -18.25 -10.42
C TYR A 318 -5.11 -19.08 -10.22
N PHE A 319 -4.59 -19.67 -11.31
CA PHE A 319 -3.30 -20.31 -11.32
C PHE A 319 -2.40 -19.66 -12.35
N TRP A 320 -1.12 -19.56 -12.01
CA TRP A 320 -0.06 -19.28 -12.95
C TRP A 320 0.68 -20.57 -13.28
N ASP A 321 0.78 -20.89 -14.55
CA ASP A 321 1.60 -21.97 -15.08
C ASP A 321 2.86 -21.39 -15.72
N PRO A 322 4.05 -21.52 -15.08
CA PRO A 322 5.27 -20.93 -15.60
C PRO A 322 5.78 -21.64 -16.86
N GLN A 323 5.44 -22.92 -17.09
CA GLN A 323 5.87 -23.67 -18.27
C GLN A 323 5.03 -23.28 -19.49
N ALA A 324 3.74 -23.26 -19.33
CA ALA A 324 2.81 -22.83 -20.38
C ALA A 324 2.78 -21.31 -20.55
N LYS A 325 3.34 -20.54 -19.60
CA LYS A 325 3.22 -19.08 -19.49
C LYS A 325 1.77 -18.63 -19.55
N LYS A 326 0.92 -19.25 -18.72
CA LYS A 326 -0.54 -19.09 -18.82
C LYS A 326 -1.20 -18.85 -17.47
N LEU A 327 -2.09 -17.85 -17.46
CA LEU A 327 -3.04 -17.61 -16.38
C LEU A 327 -4.32 -18.39 -16.65
N SER A 328 -4.89 -18.99 -15.62
CA SER A 328 -6.17 -19.70 -15.73
C SER A 328 -7.01 -19.53 -14.49
N GLN A 329 -8.32 -19.30 -14.64
CA GLN A 329 -9.23 -19.25 -13.53
C GLN A 329 -9.56 -20.66 -13.04
N ASP A 330 -9.57 -20.83 -11.72
CA ASP A 330 -10.14 -22.01 -11.11
C ASP A 330 -11.64 -21.80 -10.86
N THR A 331 -12.45 -22.30 -11.78
CA THR A 331 -13.91 -22.15 -11.69
C THR A 331 -14.53 -23.03 -10.60
N SER A 332 -13.78 -23.99 -10.07
CA SER A 332 -14.26 -24.85 -8.96
C SER A 332 -14.15 -24.18 -7.60
N TRP A 333 -13.29 -23.15 -7.47
CA TRP A 333 -13.08 -22.41 -6.24
C TRP A 333 -13.49 -20.95 -6.41
N VAL A 334 -14.70 -20.64 -6.00
CA VAL A 334 -15.28 -19.30 -6.02
C VAL A 334 -15.99 -19.06 -4.69
N VAL A 335 -15.69 -17.94 -4.06
CA VAL A 335 -16.33 -17.50 -2.82
C VAL A 335 -17.21 -16.31 -3.13
N LYS A 336 -18.48 -16.40 -2.77
CA LYS A 336 -19.42 -15.28 -2.87
C LYS A 336 -19.56 -14.57 -1.52
N PRO A 337 -19.95 -13.30 -1.50
CA PRO A 337 -20.16 -12.56 -0.25
C PRO A 337 -21.11 -13.32 0.67
N MET A 338 -20.83 -13.22 1.96
CA MET A 338 -21.61 -13.89 3.00
C MET A 338 -22.96 -13.24 3.26
N LYS A 339 -23.02 -11.94 3.04
CA LYS A 339 -24.26 -11.15 3.14
C LYS A 339 -24.35 -10.20 1.95
N GLU A 340 -25.57 -9.91 1.55
CA GLU A 340 -25.82 -8.89 0.53
C GLU A 340 -25.19 -7.56 0.93
N GLY A 341 -24.54 -6.91 -0.02
CA GLY A 341 -23.84 -5.64 0.19
C GLY A 341 -22.44 -5.75 0.80
N GLN A 342 -21.95 -6.94 1.16
CA GLN A 342 -20.57 -7.13 1.56
C GLN A 342 -19.63 -7.27 0.35
N THR A 343 -18.45 -6.66 0.46
CA THR A 343 -17.34 -6.82 -0.49
C THR A 343 -16.08 -7.17 0.27
N THR A 344 -15.09 -7.73 -0.38
CA THR A 344 -13.75 -7.87 0.23
C THR A 344 -13.12 -6.50 0.42
N SER A 345 -12.55 -6.25 1.59
CA SER A 345 -12.01 -4.92 1.95
C SER A 345 -10.50 -4.85 2.02
N ASP A 346 -9.83 -5.99 2.12
CA ASP A 346 -8.37 -6.07 2.21
C ASP A 346 -7.83 -7.32 1.51
N ALA A 347 -6.50 -7.39 1.38
CA ALA A 347 -5.84 -8.56 0.84
C ALA A 347 -6.26 -9.83 1.58
N PRO A 348 -6.48 -10.94 0.89
CA PRO A 348 -6.61 -12.23 1.56
C PRO A 348 -5.36 -12.54 2.40
N SER A 349 -5.55 -13.27 3.47
CA SER A 349 -4.45 -13.84 4.27
C SER A 349 -4.51 -15.36 4.24
N ILE A 350 -3.39 -16.02 4.45
CA ILE A 350 -3.31 -17.48 4.49
C ILE A 350 -3.05 -17.94 5.93
N LEU A 351 -3.85 -18.89 6.38
CA LEU A 351 -3.67 -19.55 7.67
C LEU A 351 -3.81 -21.07 7.49
N GLY A 352 -2.71 -21.74 7.25
CA GLY A 352 -2.69 -23.17 6.93
C GLY A 352 -3.54 -23.48 5.69
N ASP A 353 -4.55 -24.34 5.82
CA ASP A 353 -5.47 -24.70 4.73
C ASP A 353 -6.56 -23.64 4.46
N TRP A 354 -6.52 -22.47 5.11
CA TRP A 354 -7.57 -21.48 5.05
C TRP A 354 -7.11 -20.20 4.39
N ILE A 355 -7.96 -19.65 3.54
CA ILE A 355 -7.90 -18.27 3.06
C ILE A 355 -8.81 -17.45 3.94
N VAL A 356 -8.25 -16.42 4.57
CA VAL A 356 -9.00 -15.52 5.46
C VAL A 356 -9.25 -14.21 4.74
N LEU A 357 -10.50 -13.82 4.71
CA LEU A 357 -10.99 -12.61 4.05
C LEU A 357 -11.64 -11.70 5.08
N GLN A 358 -11.33 -10.42 5.01
CA GLN A 358 -12.11 -9.40 5.68
C GLN A 358 -13.17 -8.88 4.71
N THR A 359 -14.41 -8.84 5.14
CA THR A 359 -15.50 -8.27 4.35
C THR A 359 -15.93 -6.94 4.94
N ASN A 360 -16.30 -6.03 4.07
CA ASN A 360 -16.74 -4.70 4.44
C ASN A 360 -17.95 -4.31 3.61
N GLY A 361 -18.82 -3.50 4.14
CA GLY A 361 -19.88 -2.89 3.35
C GLY A 361 -19.35 -1.64 2.67
N ILE A 362 -18.71 -1.75 1.50
CA ILE A 362 -18.30 -0.55 0.75
C ILE A 362 -19.55 0.20 0.31
N GLY A 363 -19.71 1.43 0.81
CA GLY A 363 -20.86 2.29 0.52
C GLY A 363 -22.13 1.95 1.31
N SER A 364 -22.06 1.05 2.30
CA SER A 364 -23.18 0.76 3.19
C SER A 364 -22.75 0.86 4.66
N GLU A 365 -23.18 1.90 5.34
CA GLU A 365 -23.02 2.02 6.79
C GLU A 365 -23.83 1.00 7.58
N THR A 366 -24.68 0.22 6.90
CA THR A 366 -25.62 -0.71 7.51
C THR A 366 -25.14 -2.17 7.49
N VAL A 367 -24.06 -2.48 6.79
CA VAL A 367 -23.52 -3.84 6.69
C VAL A 367 -22.28 -3.99 7.58
N ALA A 368 -22.38 -4.85 8.57
CA ALA A 368 -21.25 -5.12 9.47
C ALA A 368 -20.12 -5.83 8.75
N SER A 369 -18.87 -5.48 9.10
CA SER A 369 -17.69 -6.22 8.68
C SER A 369 -17.69 -7.61 9.30
N SER A 370 -17.18 -8.59 8.57
CA SER A 370 -16.93 -9.93 9.08
C SER A 370 -15.57 -10.45 8.62
N ILE A 371 -15.06 -11.40 9.36
CA ILE A 371 -13.92 -12.22 8.94
C ILE A 371 -14.47 -13.56 8.47
N VAL A 372 -14.05 -13.98 7.30
CA VAL A 372 -14.47 -15.22 6.67
C VAL A 372 -13.24 -16.06 6.40
N ALA A 373 -13.20 -17.26 6.96
CA ALA A 373 -12.19 -18.26 6.64
C ALA A 373 -12.78 -19.27 5.66
N VAL A 374 -12.15 -19.45 4.51
CA VAL A 374 -12.58 -20.35 3.44
C VAL A 374 -11.50 -21.39 3.20
N ASN A 375 -11.89 -22.66 3.17
CA ASN A 375 -10.92 -23.73 2.96
C ASN A 375 -10.37 -23.71 1.51
N GLN A 376 -9.06 -23.89 1.36
CA GLN A 376 -8.41 -23.85 0.05
C GLN A 376 -8.83 -25.01 -0.87
N LYS A 377 -9.22 -26.16 -0.33
CA LYS A 377 -9.65 -27.32 -1.11
C LYS A 377 -11.14 -27.30 -1.46
N ASP A 378 -11.93 -26.70 -0.58
CA ASP A 378 -13.39 -26.64 -0.74
C ASP A 378 -13.91 -25.26 -0.35
N SER A 379 -14.25 -24.45 -1.34
CA SER A 379 -14.77 -23.09 -1.13
C SER A 379 -16.13 -23.05 -0.42
N LYS A 380 -16.84 -24.18 -0.32
CA LYS A 380 -18.11 -24.28 0.42
C LYS A 380 -17.87 -24.48 1.91
N ARG A 381 -16.68 -24.96 2.30
CA ARG A 381 -16.28 -25.09 3.70
C ARG A 381 -15.81 -23.74 4.21
N MET A 382 -16.68 -23.05 4.90
CA MET A 382 -16.45 -21.68 5.36
C MET A 382 -16.81 -21.52 6.83
N GLN A 383 -16.09 -20.60 7.49
CA GLN A 383 -16.39 -20.11 8.84
C GLN A 383 -16.51 -18.60 8.79
N VAL A 384 -17.59 -18.07 9.37
CA VAL A 384 -17.85 -16.64 9.42
C VAL A 384 -17.72 -16.17 10.87
N ILE A 385 -16.88 -15.18 11.08
CA ILE A 385 -16.65 -14.57 12.38
C ILE A 385 -17.10 -13.11 12.30
N PHE A 386 -17.96 -12.69 13.22
CA PHE A 386 -18.43 -11.32 13.36
C PHE A 386 -17.79 -10.68 14.60
N PRO A 387 -16.59 -10.12 14.49
CA PRO A 387 -15.84 -9.66 15.66
C PRO A 387 -16.51 -8.48 16.38
N PHE A 388 -17.36 -7.72 15.69
CA PHE A 388 -17.99 -6.51 16.24
C PHE A 388 -19.50 -6.64 16.46
N GLY A 389 -20.07 -7.81 16.24
CA GLY A 389 -21.52 -8.02 16.32
C GLY A 389 -22.29 -7.40 15.15
N GLU A 390 -23.62 -7.47 15.23
CA GLU A 390 -24.47 -6.79 14.26
C GLU A 390 -24.53 -5.29 14.59
N LEU A 391 -24.42 -4.44 13.56
CA LEU A 391 -24.71 -3.03 13.70
C LEU A 391 -26.18 -2.90 14.10
N LYS A 392 -26.44 -2.45 15.32
CA LYS A 392 -27.82 -2.08 15.72
C LYS A 392 -28.20 -0.82 14.95
N LYS A 393 -29.32 -0.89 14.24
CA LYS A 393 -29.94 0.27 13.61
C LYS A 393 -30.35 1.31 14.65
#